data_2dcdd5b9202ac17159ad8ddbf645f961
#
_entry.id   2dcdd5b9202ac17159ad8ddbf645f961
#
_cell.length_a   1.000
_cell.length_b   1.000
_cell.length_c   1.000
_cell.angle_alpha   90.00
_cell.angle_beta   90.00
_cell.angle_gamma   90.00
#
_symmetry.space_group_name_H-M   'P 1'
#
loop_
_entity.id
_entity.type
_entity.pdbx_description
1 polymer ?
#
loop_
_entity_poly.entity_id
_entity_poly.type
_entity_poly.pdbx_seq_one_letter_code
_entity_poly.pdbx_strand_id
1 'polypeptide(L)'
;MATVRAFAPGRTELAGNHTDHQGGRAIAATLDCGIEIAFERNGGKRVRFASEGFDPFEIDIDTGAPGPRVEEMGTTAALVRGVVDLLAEAGLEVGGFDATASSTIPSGGGLSSSAALELALICGLQELFGSGSGPLGTPVERAAAAACVEREYFGKPCGLLDQTAIAYGGVSSIDFSGDSEMPFVEAIDFDFASCGYALCLIDTHCDHSLYTDEYARVAQDMFDVAQFLGATRLSDVSEAEFEARLSEVRNALGDLPALRALHYYHEMELVREREAALTRGDLLAFLELTRRSGASSAQYLQNVSTSDRSAQPAMVALALADCAAGSEGACRIHGGGFGGTVQAFVPVDVCDAFVRRIDAQLGEGSCREYRITPQGAYAE
;
A
#
# COMPACT_ATOMS: atom_id res chain seq x y z
N MET A 1 26.95 9.22 -21.76
CA MET A 1 26.95 8.66 -20.39
C MET A 1 25.97 7.52 -20.40
N ALA A 2 26.15 6.46 -19.62
CA ALA A 2 25.15 5.39 -19.55
C ALA A 2 23.90 5.92 -18.87
N THR A 3 22.75 5.71 -19.47
CA THR A 3 21.43 5.99 -18.87
C THR A 3 21.01 4.75 -18.09
N VAL A 4 20.68 4.91 -16.82
CA VAL A 4 20.08 3.86 -15.98
C VAL A 4 18.58 4.04 -16.00
N ARG A 5 17.84 2.94 -16.13
CA ARG A 5 16.39 2.93 -16.02
C ARG A 5 15.98 2.15 -14.78
N ALA A 6 15.08 2.69 -14.00
CA ALA A 6 14.49 1.99 -12.88
C ALA A 6 12.97 1.94 -13.03
N PHE A 7 12.38 0.86 -12.57
CA PHE A 7 10.94 0.66 -12.53
C PHE A 7 10.51 0.15 -11.15
N ALA A 8 9.41 0.69 -10.65
CA ALA A 8 8.72 0.15 -9.48
C ALA A 8 7.22 0.07 -9.74
N PRO A 9 6.59 -1.10 -9.53
CA PRO A 9 5.18 -1.30 -9.76
C PRO A 9 4.32 -0.59 -8.70
N GLY A 10 3.04 -0.37 -9.00
CA GLY A 10 2.02 -0.15 -7.98
C GLY A 10 1.67 -1.45 -7.27
N ARG A 11 0.93 -1.35 -6.17
CA ARG A 11 0.51 -2.51 -5.38
C ARG A 11 -0.99 -2.51 -5.07
N THR A 12 -1.53 -3.69 -4.80
CA THR A 12 -2.84 -3.89 -4.20
C THR A 12 -2.74 -4.74 -2.93
N GLU A 13 -3.57 -4.43 -1.92
CA GLU A 13 -3.72 -5.27 -0.74
C GLU A 13 -4.76 -6.35 -1.03
N LEU A 14 -4.38 -7.62 -0.96
CA LEU A 14 -5.29 -8.75 -1.15
C LEU A 14 -5.97 -9.19 0.16
N ALA A 15 -5.29 -9.06 1.30
CA ALA A 15 -5.78 -9.43 2.63
C ALA A 15 -5.06 -8.65 3.73
N GLY A 16 -5.66 -8.52 4.92
CA GLY A 16 -5.02 -7.91 6.08
C GLY A 16 -5.34 -6.43 6.24
N ASN A 17 -6.61 -6.05 6.04
CA ASN A 17 -7.03 -4.66 6.14
C ASN A 17 -6.77 -4.10 7.55
N HIS A 18 -5.86 -3.12 7.67
CA HIS A 18 -5.44 -2.50 8.93
C HIS A 18 -4.84 -3.45 9.98
N THR A 19 -4.17 -4.54 9.55
CA THR A 19 -3.51 -5.47 10.47
C THR A 19 -2.03 -5.18 10.67
N ASP A 20 -1.35 -4.59 9.69
CA ASP A 20 0.09 -4.35 9.64
C ASP A 20 0.61 -3.51 10.83
N HIS A 21 -0.01 -2.37 11.12
CA HIS A 21 0.37 -1.50 12.24
C HIS A 21 0.14 -2.14 13.62
N GLN A 22 -0.61 -3.23 13.70
CA GLN A 22 -0.81 -4.01 14.93
C GLN A 22 0.05 -5.28 14.99
N GLY A 23 1.07 -5.39 14.13
CA GLY A 23 1.94 -6.56 14.07
C GLY A 23 1.25 -7.80 13.51
N GLY A 24 0.25 -7.61 12.65
CA GLY A 24 -0.48 -8.70 12.00
C GLY A 24 0.16 -9.18 10.71
N ARG A 25 -0.58 -9.98 9.96
CA ARG A 25 -0.23 -10.44 8.61
C ARG A 25 -1.05 -9.73 7.56
N ALA A 26 -0.47 -9.58 6.37
CA ALA A 26 -1.17 -9.11 5.18
C ALA A 26 -0.74 -9.90 3.96
N ILE A 27 -1.59 -9.91 2.92
CA ILE A 27 -1.23 -10.42 1.59
C ILE A 27 -1.37 -9.24 0.63
N ALA A 28 -0.31 -8.97 -0.12
CA ALA A 28 -0.30 -7.92 -1.12
C ALA A 28 0.22 -8.45 -2.46
N ALA A 29 -0.08 -7.73 -3.54
CA ALA A 29 0.42 -8.06 -4.86
C ALA A 29 0.82 -6.81 -5.63
N THR A 30 1.83 -6.95 -6.50
CA THR A 30 2.24 -5.89 -7.43
C THR A 30 1.42 -5.94 -8.71
N LEU A 31 1.20 -4.77 -9.31
CA LEU A 31 0.34 -4.56 -10.46
C LEU A 31 1.14 -4.18 -11.71
N ASP A 32 0.55 -4.37 -12.88
CA ASP A 32 1.12 -4.03 -14.20
C ASP A 32 1.08 -2.53 -14.53
N CYS A 33 0.95 -1.69 -13.51
CA CYS A 33 1.18 -0.25 -13.57
C CYS A 33 2.34 0.12 -12.64
N GLY A 34 3.02 1.23 -12.90
CA GLY A 34 4.19 1.60 -12.10
C GLY A 34 4.76 2.96 -12.44
N ILE A 35 5.91 3.24 -11.84
CA ILE A 35 6.72 4.43 -12.11
C ILE A 35 8.02 3.97 -12.77
N GLU A 36 8.33 4.56 -13.92
CA GLU A 36 9.61 4.43 -14.60
C GLU A 36 10.42 5.72 -14.44
N ILE A 37 11.71 5.60 -14.11
CA ILE A 37 12.62 6.74 -14.01
C ILE A 37 13.87 6.47 -14.83
N ALA A 38 14.23 7.42 -15.71
CA ALA A 38 15.49 7.42 -16.41
C ALA A 38 16.47 8.38 -15.72
N PHE A 39 17.71 7.92 -15.47
CA PHE A 39 18.73 8.66 -14.74
C PHE A 39 19.98 8.84 -15.59
N GLU A 40 20.60 10.02 -15.48
CA GLU A 40 21.90 10.33 -16.06
C GLU A 40 22.77 11.11 -15.06
N ARG A 41 24.05 10.72 -14.89
CA ARG A 41 24.98 11.53 -14.09
C ARG A 41 25.24 12.86 -14.80
N ASN A 42 25.15 13.98 -14.08
CA ASN A 42 25.45 15.29 -14.65
C ASN A 42 26.80 15.86 -14.23
N GLY A 43 27.56 15.11 -13.42
CA GLY A 43 28.93 15.51 -12.99
C GLY A 43 28.97 16.65 -11.97
N GLY A 44 27.82 17.15 -11.54
CA GLY A 44 27.68 18.21 -10.55
C GLY A 44 27.30 17.68 -9.16
N LYS A 45 26.73 18.59 -8.37
CA LYS A 45 26.18 18.31 -7.01
C LYS A 45 24.73 18.74 -6.92
N ARG A 46 24.01 18.67 -8.01
CA ARG A 46 22.63 19.08 -8.12
C ARG A 46 21.81 17.98 -8.76
N VAL A 47 20.65 17.72 -8.20
CA VAL A 47 19.63 16.86 -8.79
C VAL A 47 18.67 17.74 -9.58
N ARG A 48 18.38 17.37 -10.82
CA ARG A 48 17.27 17.90 -11.62
C ARG A 48 16.26 16.78 -11.82
N PHE A 49 15.05 17.03 -11.37
CA PHE A 49 13.98 16.05 -11.45
C PHE A 49 12.82 16.60 -12.25
N ALA A 50 12.38 15.85 -13.25
CA ALA A 50 11.19 16.12 -14.04
C ALA A 50 10.24 14.92 -14.00
N SER A 51 8.94 15.17 -13.86
CA SER A 51 7.91 14.14 -13.94
C SER A 51 6.80 14.61 -14.85
N GLU A 52 6.26 13.71 -15.66
CA GLU A 52 5.18 14.02 -16.58
C GLU A 52 3.97 14.57 -15.81
N GLY A 53 3.44 15.72 -16.23
CA GLY A 53 2.30 16.40 -15.61
C GLY A 53 2.61 17.24 -14.37
N PHE A 54 3.88 17.38 -13.98
CA PHE A 54 4.32 18.18 -12.83
C PHE A 54 5.43 19.15 -13.22
N ASP A 55 5.52 20.27 -12.51
CA ASP A 55 6.60 21.21 -12.70
C ASP A 55 7.94 20.59 -12.30
N PRO A 56 9.00 20.72 -13.14
CA PRO A 56 10.33 20.24 -12.79
C PRO A 56 10.93 21.05 -11.64
N PHE A 57 11.77 20.40 -10.85
CA PHE A 57 12.47 21.05 -9.74
C PHE A 57 13.95 20.68 -9.69
N GLU A 58 14.72 21.47 -8.97
CA GLU A 58 16.13 21.21 -8.67
C GLU A 58 16.36 21.19 -7.17
N ILE A 59 17.18 20.26 -6.70
CA ILE A 59 17.68 20.24 -5.32
C ILE A 59 19.19 20.18 -5.31
N ASP A 60 19.81 20.89 -4.38
CA ASP A 60 21.25 20.88 -4.16
C ASP A 60 21.57 19.85 -3.07
N ILE A 61 22.44 18.88 -3.37
CA ILE A 61 22.78 17.77 -2.47
C ILE A 61 24.03 18.04 -1.63
N ASP A 62 24.69 19.20 -1.82
CA ASP A 62 25.94 19.58 -1.13
C ASP A 62 25.76 20.74 -0.12
N THR A 63 24.55 21.22 0.10
CA THR A 63 24.31 22.43 0.89
C THR A 63 23.82 22.13 2.29
N GLY A 64 24.71 21.73 3.18
CA GLY A 64 24.43 21.68 4.62
C GLY A 64 24.35 20.27 5.19
N ALA A 65 23.82 20.16 6.42
CA ALA A 65 23.61 18.86 7.06
C ALA A 65 22.52 18.08 6.33
N PRO A 66 22.67 16.75 6.17
CA PRO A 66 21.59 15.90 5.70
C PRO A 66 20.39 15.99 6.65
N GLY A 67 19.20 15.78 6.13
CA GLY A 67 17.99 15.73 6.92
C GLY A 67 16.77 16.40 6.26
N PRO A 68 15.58 16.17 6.84
CA PRO A 68 14.33 16.70 6.30
C PRO A 68 14.28 18.23 6.35
N ARG A 69 13.63 18.84 5.35
CA ARG A 69 13.38 20.27 5.28
C ARG A 69 11.87 20.53 5.39
N VAL A 70 11.48 21.35 6.34
CA VAL A 70 10.08 21.64 6.63
C VAL A 70 9.37 22.20 5.40
N GLU A 71 10.03 23.02 4.62
CA GLU A 71 9.50 23.62 3.39
C GLU A 71 9.29 22.63 2.23
N GLU A 72 9.92 21.46 2.29
CA GLU A 72 9.78 20.40 1.29
C GLU A 72 8.76 19.34 1.71
N MET A 73 8.34 19.28 2.97
CA MET A 73 7.40 18.26 3.46
C MET A 73 6.13 18.21 2.60
N GLY A 74 5.68 17.00 2.28
CA GLY A 74 4.54 16.75 1.40
C GLY A 74 4.83 16.91 -0.09
N THR A 75 6.09 17.11 -0.49
CA THR A 75 6.47 17.29 -1.90
C THR A 75 7.34 16.14 -2.43
N THR A 76 7.37 15.96 -3.75
CA THR A 76 8.27 15.00 -4.41
C THR A 76 9.74 15.33 -4.14
N ALA A 77 10.09 16.61 -3.93
CA ALA A 77 11.45 17.02 -3.60
C ALA A 77 11.92 16.44 -2.26
N ALA A 78 11.03 16.35 -1.26
CA ALA A 78 11.33 15.70 0.02
C ALA A 78 11.66 14.22 -0.16
N LEU A 79 10.89 13.49 -0.99
CA LEU A 79 11.15 12.07 -1.27
C LEU A 79 12.50 11.87 -1.97
N VAL A 80 12.79 12.69 -2.99
CA VAL A 80 14.08 12.62 -3.71
C VAL A 80 15.25 12.94 -2.77
N ARG A 81 15.14 13.98 -1.93
CA ARG A 81 16.16 14.34 -0.94
C ARG A 81 16.35 13.21 0.07
N GLY A 82 15.26 12.69 0.62
CA GLY A 82 15.30 11.62 1.62
C GLY A 82 16.03 10.38 1.11
N VAL A 83 15.75 9.96 -0.13
CA VAL A 83 16.43 8.82 -0.74
C VAL A 83 17.92 9.10 -0.93
N VAL A 84 18.29 10.31 -1.40
CA VAL A 84 19.72 10.69 -1.56
C VAL A 84 20.45 10.68 -0.23
N ASP A 85 19.89 11.32 0.81
CA ASP A 85 20.49 11.40 2.13
C ASP A 85 20.64 10.02 2.76
N LEU A 86 19.59 9.19 2.68
CA LEU A 86 19.59 7.85 3.25
C LEU A 86 20.59 6.92 2.57
N LEU A 87 20.71 6.97 1.24
CA LEU A 87 21.72 6.20 0.52
C LEU A 87 23.14 6.68 0.85
N ALA A 88 23.33 7.99 1.05
CA ALA A 88 24.62 8.54 1.49
C ALA A 88 24.98 8.07 2.90
N GLU A 89 24.03 8.04 3.84
CA GLU A 89 24.21 7.50 5.19
C GLU A 89 24.54 6.01 5.15
N ALA A 90 23.94 5.26 4.22
CA ALA A 90 24.25 3.85 3.99
C ALA A 90 25.62 3.63 3.29
N GLY A 91 26.35 4.70 2.93
CA GLY A 91 27.69 4.64 2.38
C GLY A 91 27.79 4.69 0.85
N LEU A 92 26.73 5.06 0.14
CA LEU A 92 26.75 5.30 -1.30
C LEU A 92 27.09 6.78 -1.58
N GLU A 93 28.20 7.05 -2.28
CA GLU A 93 28.52 8.42 -2.75
C GLU A 93 27.57 8.80 -3.91
N VAL A 94 26.47 9.47 -3.58
CA VAL A 94 25.53 10.00 -4.56
C VAL A 94 26.02 11.35 -5.06
N GLY A 95 26.35 11.43 -6.35
CA GLY A 95 26.67 12.68 -7.05
C GLY A 95 25.44 13.32 -7.70
N GLY A 96 25.64 14.46 -8.41
CA GLY A 96 24.54 15.08 -9.15
C GLY A 96 24.04 14.23 -10.31
N PHE A 97 22.75 14.26 -10.53
CA PHE A 97 22.08 13.53 -11.61
C PHE A 97 20.87 14.29 -12.14
N ASP A 98 20.52 13.97 -13.37
CA ASP A 98 19.28 14.37 -14.00
C ASP A 98 18.35 13.14 -14.04
N ALA A 99 17.09 13.30 -13.66
CA ALA A 99 16.10 12.22 -13.64
C ALA A 99 14.79 12.65 -14.32
N THR A 100 14.24 11.76 -15.13
CA THR A 100 12.92 11.95 -15.76
C THR A 100 12.03 10.78 -15.42
N ALA A 101 10.91 11.07 -14.77
CA ALA A 101 9.94 10.08 -14.32
C ALA A 101 8.66 10.12 -15.18
N SER A 102 8.08 8.94 -15.41
CA SER A 102 6.73 8.76 -15.94
C SER A 102 5.95 7.77 -15.08
N SER A 103 4.64 7.91 -15.02
CA SER A 103 3.78 7.06 -14.20
C SER A 103 2.58 6.56 -14.97
N THR A 104 2.31 5.25 -14.86
CA THR A 104 1.06 4.62 -15.26
C THR A 104 0.13 4.35 -14.08
N ILE A 105 0.57 4.69 -12.85
CA ILE A 105 -0.28 4.63 -11.64
C ILE A 105 -1.26 5.80 -11.70
N PRO A 106 -2.59 5.57 -11.61
CA PRO A 106 -3.57 6.64 -11.58
C PRO A 106 -3.38 7.55 -10.36
N SER A 107 -3.48 8.85 -10.56
CA SER A 107 -3.49 9.81 -9.44
C SER A 107 -4.68 9.56 -8.54
N GLY A 108 -4.46 9.46 -7.23
CA GLY A 108 -5.52 9.22 -6.24
C GLY A 108 -6.03 7.78 -6.16
N GLY A 109 -5.53 6.86 -7.00
CA GLY A 109 -6.00 5.47 -7.07
C GLY A 109 -5.62 4.58 -5.88
N GLY A 110 -4.94 5.09 -4.86
CA GLY A 110 -4.58 4.31 -3.67
C GLY A 110 -3.58 3.17 -3.93
N LEU A 111 -2.83 3.20 -5.05
CA LEU A 111 -1.90 2.14 -5.47
C LEU A 111 -0.44 2.40 -5.07
N SER A 112 -0.21 3.28 -4.09
CA SER A 112 1.09 3.60 -3.48
C SER A 112 2.14 4.18 -4.44
N SER A 113 1.76 5.24 -5.14
CA SER A 113 2.69 5.96 -6.03
C SER A 113 3.91 6.54 -5.31
N SER A 114 3.79 6.97 -4.03
CA SER A 114 4.93 7.43 -3.22
C SER A 114 5.94 6.31 -2.99
N ALA A 115 5.49 5.15 -2.51
CA ALA A 115 6.36 4.00 -2.27
C ALA A 115 7.00 3.48 -3.57
N ALA A 116 6.27 3.49 -4.70
CA ALA A 116 6.81 3.15 -6.01
C ALA A 116 7.92 4.14 -6.43
N LEU A 117 7.69 5.44 -6.25
CA LEU A 117 8.69 6.46 -6.54
C LEU A 117 9.96 6.28 -5.70
N GLU A 118 9.81 6.10 -4.39
CA GLU A 118 10.92 5.88 -3.45
C GLU A 118 11.77 4.68 -3.84
N LEU A 119 11.13 3.55 -4.13
CA LEU A 119 11.81 2.32 -4.51
C LEU A 119 12.46 2.39 -5.90
N ALA A 120 11.83 3.05 -6.87
CA ALA A 120 12.45 3.30 -8.17
C ALA A 120 13.69 4.21 -8.03
N LEU A 121 13.63 5.25 -7.18
CA LEU A 121 14.79 6.10 -6.86
C LEU A 121 15.90 5.29 -6.18
N ILE A 122 15.60 4.51 -5.17
CA ILE A 122 16.58 3.67 -4.46
C ILE A 122 17.28 2.72 -5.43
N CYS A 123 16.52 1.95 -6.22
CA CYS A 123 17.08 1.01 -7.18
C CYS A 123 17.93 1.71 -8.24
N GLY A 124 17.40 2.81 -8.83
CA GLY A 124 18.09 3.55 -9.89
C GLY A 124 19.37 4.22 -9.42
N LEU A 125 19.39 4.82 -8.23
CA LEU A 125 20.57 5.47 -7.69
C LEU A 125 21.63 4.47 -7.24
N GLN A 126 21.25 3.30 -6.71
CA GLN A 126 22.19 2.23 -6.42
C GLN A 126 22.85 1.69 -7.69
N GLU A 127 22.11 1.54 -8.77
CA GLU A 127 22.68 1.13 -10.08
C GLU A 127 23.54 2.25 -10.66
N LEU A 128 23.09 3.49 -10.63
CA LEU A 128 23.78 4.63 -11.20
C LEU A 128 25.13 4.92 -10.50
N PHE A 129 25.18 4.86 -9.17
CA PHE A 129 26.35 5.26 -8.37
C PHE A 129 27.07 4.09 -7.71
N GLY A 130 26.42 2.94 -7.59
CA GLY A 130 27.03 1.71 -7.05
C GLY A 130 27.99 1.06 -8.04
N SER A 131 28.79 0.14 -7.54
CA SER A 131 29.70 -0.70 -8.35
C SER A 131 29.26 -2.17 -8.34
N GLY A 132 28.00 -2.41 -8.69
CA GLY A 132 27.44 -3.76 -8.84
C GLY A 132 26.61 -4.30 -7.65
N SER A 133 26.72 -3.75 -6.46
CA SER A 133 25.77 -3.96 -5.36
C SER A 133 25.71 -2.69 -4.50
N GLY A 134 24.54 -2.09 -4.41
CA GLY A 134 24.34 -0.95 -3.52
C GLY A 134 24.31 -1.39 -2.04
N PRO A 135 24.31 -0.42 -1.10
CA PRO A 135 24.31 -0.69 0.34
C PRO A 135 23.04 -1.37 0.83
N LEU A 136 21.91 -1.20 0.14
CA LEU A 136 20.62 -1.84 0.46
C LEU A 136 20.44 -3.09 -0.42
N GLY A 137 21.02 -4.21 0.00
CA GLY A 137 21.16 -5.42 -0.83
C GLY A 137 19.86 -6.23 -0.96
N THR A 138 18.99 -6.20 0.04
CA THR A 138 17.76 -7.00 0.09
C THR A 138 16.51 -6.16 -0.18
N PRO A 139 15.41 -6.78 -0.68
CA PRO A 139 14.14 -6.09 -0.85
C PRO A 139 13.62 -5.45 0.44
N VAL A 140 13.75 -6.13 1.58
CA VAL A 140 13.25 -5.62 2.87
C VAL A 140 14.05 -4.41 3.35
N GLU A 141 15.38 -4.37 3.15
CA GLU A 141 16.20 -3.18 3.46
C GLU A 141 15.77 -1.99 2.62
N ARG A 142 15.50 -2.19 1.31
CA ARG A 142 14.99 -1.13 0.44
C ARG A 142 13.61 -0.65 0.87
N ALA A 143 12.73 -1.56 1.29
CA ALA A 143 11.41 -1.23 1.79
C ALA A 143 11.47 -0.41 3.09
N ALA A 144 12.31 -0.81 4.04
CA ALA A 144 12.51 -0.09 5.29
C ALA A 144 13.08 1.32 5.04
N ALA A 145 14.05 1.44 4.12
CA ALA A 145 14.62 2.71 3.71
C ALA A 145 13.57 3.63 3.09
N ALA A 146 12.75 3.13 2.17
CA ALA A 146 11.67 3.89 1.53
C ALA A 146 10.64 4.38 2.57
N ALA A 147 10.18 3.52 3.48
CA ALA A 147 9.26 3.90 4.53
C ALA A 147 9.85 4.95 5.52
N CYS A 148 11.15 4.88 5.80
CA CYS A 148 11.84 5.91 6.56
C CYS A 148 11.78 7.28 5.85
N VAL A 149 12.01 7.30 4.54
CA VAL A 149 11.88 8.53 3.73
C VAL A 149 10.47 9.10 3.76
N GLU A 150 9.45 8.25 3.61
CA GLU A 150 8.04 8.69 3.64
C GLU A 150 7.66 9.28 5.00
N ARG A 151 8.13 8.69 6.10
CA ARG A 151 7.84 9.15 7.47
C ARG A 151 8.61 10.42 7.82
N GLU A 152 9.92 10.42 7.64
CA GLU A 152 10.81 11.46 8.16
C GLU A 152 10.92 12.68 7.24
N TYR A 153 10.95 12.47 5.92
CA TYR A 153 11.15 13.55 4.95
C TYR A 153 9.82 14.06 4.38
N PHE A 154 8.95 13.15 3.95
CA PHE A 154 7.65 13.56 3.41
C PHE A 154 6.66 13.95 4.52
N GLY A 155 6.82 13.37 5.72
CA GLY A 155 6.01 13.68 6.90
C GLY A 155 4.67 12.95 6.95
N LYS A 156 4.53 11.85 6.20
CA LYS A 156 3.32 11.01 6.21
C LYS A 156 3.57 9.74 7.01
N PRO A 157 2.84 9.52 8.12
CA PRO A 157 2.92 8.26 8.85
C PRO A 157 2.44 7.12 7.96
N CYS A 158 3.27 6.09 7.81
CA CYS A 158 2.95 4.89 7.04
C CYS A 158 3.47 3.62 7.73
N GLY A 159 2.82 2.46 7.44
CA GLY A 159 3.36 1.13 7.71
C GLY A 159 4.43 0.75 6.69
N LEU A 160 4.79 -0.53 6.66
CA LEU A 160 5.76 -1.08 5.70
C LEU A 160 5.10 -1.93 4.61
N LEU A 161 3.80 -2.12 4.64
CA LEU A 161 3.07 -2.99 3.71
C LEU A 161 3.35 -2.63 2.24
N ASP A 162 3.21 -1.35 1.92
CA ASP A 162 3.29 -0.83 0.56
C ASP A 162 4.68 -1.01 -0.03
N GLN A 163 5.68 -0.52 0.69
CA GLN A 163 7.07 -0.59 0.28
C GLN A 163 7.55 -2.03 0.20
N THR A 164 7.14 -2.89 1.16
CA THR A 164 7.50 -4.31 1.14
C THR A 164 6.91 -5.02 -0.06
N ALA A 165 5.62 -4.86 -0.34
CA ALA A 165 4.97 -5.46 -1.50
C ALA A 165 5.64 -5.07 -2.81
N ILE A 166 5.94 -3.77 -3.00
CA ILE A 166 6.58 -3.23 -4.20
C ILE A 166 8.02 -3.71 -4.34
N ALA A 167 8.76 -3.80 -3.23
CA ALA A 167 10.15 -4.25 -3.26
C ALA A 167 10.30 -5.72 -3.63
N TYR A 168 9.37 -6.58 -3.18
CA TYR A 168 9.41 -8.03 -3.43
C TYR A 168 8.79 -8.42 -4.77
N GLY A 169 7.66 -7.84 -5.14
CA GLY A 169 6.91 -8.21 -6.33
C GLY A 169 6.03 -9.45 -6.17
N GLY A 170 5.24 -9.75 -7.20
CA GLY A 170 4.33 -10.89 -7.22
C GLY A 170 3.23 -10.81 -6.17
N VAL A 171 2.75 -11.97 -5.72
CA VAL A 171 1.86 -12.08 -4.56
C VAL A 171 2.73 -12.47 -3.35
N SER A 172 2.65 -11.66 -2.29
CA SER A 172 3.48 -11.83 -1.09
C SER A 172 2.63 -11.88 0.17
N SER A 173 2.87 -12.89 1.02
CA SER A 173 2.42 -12.92 2.41
C SER A 173 3.47 -12.22 3.26
N ILE A 174 3.06 -11.24 4.05
CA ILE A 174 3.93 -10.37 4.82
C ILE A 174 3.52 -10.46 6.29
N ASP A 175 4.45 -10.87 7.15
CA ASP A 175 4.24 -11.07 8.59
C ASP A 175 4.99 -9.98 9.39
N PHE A 176 4.23 -9.11 10.06
CA PHE A 176 4.74 -8.01 10.89
C PHE A 176 4.80 -8.37 12.38
N SER A 177 4.56 -9.64 12.76
CA SER A 177 4.50 -10.05 14.17
C SER A 177 5.84 -10.00 14.90
N GLY A 178 6.94 -10.08 14.16
CA GLY A 178 8.31 -9.95 14.69
C GLY A 178 8.79 -8.50 14.73
N ASP A 179 9.95 -8.25 14.12
CA ASP A 179 10.46 -6.90 13.88
C ASP A 179 9.60 -6.24 12.81
N SER A 180 8.84 -5.21 13.18
CA SER A 180 7.94 -4.52 12.26
C SER A 180 8.66 -3.72 11.18
N GLU A 181 9.96 -3.40 11.39
CA GLU A 181 10.79 -2.72 10.40
C GLU A 181 11.49 -3.72 9.45
N MET A 182 11.48 -5.01 9.79
CA MET A 182 12.06 -6.10 8.99
C MET A 182 11.09 -7.28 8.92
N PRO A 183 9.91 -7.12 8.29
CA PRO A 183 8.89 -8.16 8.26
C PRO A 183 9.37 -9.41 7.51
N PHE A 184 8.83 -10.56 7.91
CA PHE A 184 9.07 -11.81 7.20
C PHE A 184 8.16 -11.89 5.97
N VAL A 185 8.71 -12.24 4.80
CA VAL A 185 7.98 -12.25 3.53
C VAL A 185 8.10 -13.60 2.85
N GLU A 186 6.97 -14.18 2.47
CA GLU A 186 6.87 -15.40 1.67
C GLU A 186 6.14 -15.12 0.36
N ALA A 187 6.73 -15.52 -0.76
CA ALA A 187 6.06 -15.45 -2.06
C ALA A 187 4.97 -16.50 -2.18
N ILE A 188 3.82 -16.13 -2.72
CA ILE A 188 2.72 -17.02 -3.06
C ILE A 188 2.66 -17.14 -4.58
N ASP A 189 2.85 -18.35 -5.10
CA ASP A 189 2.72 -18.62 -6.54
C ASP A 189 1.25 -18.79 -6.91
N PHE A 190 0.60 -17.69 -7.28
CA PHE A 190 -0.80 -17.69 -7.68
C PHE A 190 -1.08 -16.67 -8.80
N ASP A 191 -1.78 -17.11 -9.84
CA ASP A 191 -2.22 -16.29 -10.96
C ASP A 191 -3.75 -16.29 -11.09
N PHE A 192 -4.37 -15.17 -10.75
CA PHE A 192 -5.83 -14.99 -10.83
C PHE A 192 -6.35 -15.12 -12.27
N ALA A 193 -5.60 -14.62 -13.25
CA ALA A 193 -6.01 -14.66 -14.65
C ALA A 193 -6.08 -16.11 -15.18
N SER A 194 -5.15 -16.97 -14.75
CA SER A 194 -5.16 -18.39 -15.11
C SER A 194 -6.36 -19.14 -14.53
N CYS A 195 -6.96 -18.62 -13.46
CA CYS A 195 -8.17 -19.15 -12.85
C CYS A 195 -9.46 -18.57 -13.47
N GLY A 196 -9.36 -17.74 -14.52
CA GLY A 196 -10.51 -17.16 -15.22
C GLY A 196 -11.15 -15.97 -14.51
N TYR A 197 -10.38 -15.28 -13.63
CA TYR A 197 -10.83 -14.08 -12.92
C TYR A 197 -9.93 -12.89 -13.20
N ALA A 198 -10.56 -11.73 -13.32
CA ALA A 198 -9.92 -10.42 -13.44
C ALA A 198 -9.95 -9.71 -12.08
N LEU A 199 -8.86 -9.00 -11.77
CA LEU A 199 -8.77 -8.07 -10.66
C LEU A 199 -9.10 -6.67 -11.18
N CYS A 200 -10.17 -6.07 -10.66
CA CYS A 200 -10.57 -4.71 -10.94
C CYS A 200 -10.41 -3.84 -9.70
N LEU A 201 -9.92 -2.61 -9.90
CA LEU A 201 -9.89 -1.57 -8.89
C LEU A 201 -10.77 -0.41 -9.35
N ILE A 202 -11.59 0.08 -8.43
CA ILE A 202 -12.61 1.11 -8.69
C ILE A 202 -12.24 2.33 -7.87
N ASP A 203 -11.85 3.40 -8.54
CA ASP A 203 -11.60 4.70 -7.92
C ASP A 203 -12.95 5.39 -7.62
N THR A 204 -13.15 5.78 -6.38
CA THR A 204 -14.35 6.51 -5.96
C THR A 204 -14.29 8.00 -6.29
N HIS A 205 -13.17 8.50 -6.79
CA HIS A 205 -12.87 9.92 -7.03
C HIS A 205 -13.02 10.81 -5.78
N CYS A 206 -12.87 10.20 -4.61
CA CYS A 206 -12.94 10.93 -3.35
C CYS A 206 -11.55 11.44 -2.95
N ASP A 207 -11.49 12.69 -2.53
CA ASP A 207 -10.27 13.25 -1.94
C ASP A 207 -10.03 12.66 -0.56
N HIS A 208 -9.02 11.80 -0.47
CA HIS A 208 -8.62 11.14 0.78
C HIS A 208 -8.24 12.13 1.90
N SER A 209 -7.78 13.35 1.54
CA SER A 209 -7.38 14.35 2.52
C SER A 209 -8.53 14.78 3.43
N LEU A 210 -9.77 14.64 2.97
CA LEU A 210 -10.98 14.97 3.73
C LEU A 210 -11.19 14.02 4.93
N TYR A 211 -10.60 12.82 4.93
CA TYR A 211 -10.84 11.77 5.91
C TYR A 211 -9.56 11.30 6.63
N THR A 212 -8.51 12.12 6.59
CA THR A 212 -7.20 11.78 7.21
C THR A 212 -7.34 11.50 8.71
N ASP A 213 -8.16 12.28 9.44
CA ASP A 213 -8.39 12.07 10.86
C ASP A 213 -9.13 10.77 11.15
N GLU A 214 -10.12 10.41 10.32
CA GLU A 214 -10.87 9.15 10.44
C GLU A 214 -9.96 7.95 10.17
N TYR A 215 -9.11 8.05 9.17
CA TYR A 215 -8.10 7.04 8.86
C TYR A 215 -7.11 6.84 10.02
N ALA A 216 -6.52 7.93 10.53
CA ALA A 216 -5.58 7.87 11.64
C ALA A 216 -6.24 7.30 12.90
N ARG A 217 -7.52 7.59 13.13
CA ARG A 217 -8.28 7.09 14.27
C ARG A 217 -8.46 5.57 14.27
N VAL A 218 -8.45 4.91 13.11
CA VAL A 218 -8.53 3.44 13.06
C VAL A 218 -7.34 2.79 13.77
N ALA A 219 -6.14 3.22 13.43
CA ALA A 219 -4.93 2.70 14.06
C ALA A 219 -4.86 3.08 15.54
N GLN A 220 -5.22 4.34 15.88
CA GLN A 220 -5.20 4.81 17.25
C GLN A 220 -6.14 4.02 18.17
N ASP A 221 -7.36 3.74 17.73
CA ASP A 221 -8.32 2.94 18.51
C ASP A 221 -7.79 1.54 18.81
N MET A 222 -7.11 0.90 17.86
CA MET A 222 -6.48 -0.40 18.07
C MET A 222 -5.29 -0.32 19.04
N PHE A 223 -4.46 0.73 18.96
CA PHE A 223 -3.39 0.98 19.92
C PHE A 223 -3.93 1.26 21.31
N ASP A 224 -5.00 2.04 21.44
CA ASP A 224 -5.65 2.33 22.72
C ASP A 224 -6.14 1.03 23.40
N VAL A 225 -6.71 0.07 22.61
CA VAL A 225 -7.11 -1.23 23.13
C VAL A 225 -5.91 -2.07 23.56
N ALA A 226 -4.86 -2.15 22.75
CA ALA A 226 -3.64 -2.89 23.10
C ALA A 226 -3.03 -2.33 24.40
N GLN A 227 -2.90 -1.00 24.52
CA GLN A 227 -2.38 -0.34 25.70
C GLN A 227 -3.25 -0.59 26.94
N PHE A 228 -4.58 -0.55 26.82
CA PHE A 228 -5.52 -0.88 27.91
C PHE A 228 -5.32 -2.32 28.40
N LEU A 229 -4.99 -3.24 27.51
CA LEU A 229 -4.68 -4.63 27.82
C LEU A 229 -3.25 -4.84 28.32
N GLY A 230 -2.41 -3.80 28.36
CA GLY A 230 -1.04 -3.84 28.87
C GLY A 230 0.01 -4.24 27.82
N ALA A 231 -0.32 -4.11 26.54
CA ALA A 231 0.53 -4.46 25.42
C ALA A 231 0.82 -3.25 24.52
N THR A 232 1.77 -3.40 23.60
CA THR A 232 2.10 -2.36 22.63
C THR A 232 1.22 -2.48 21.37
N ARG A 233 0.92 -3.70 20.95
CA ARG A 233 0.15 -4.02 19.74
C ARG A 233 -0.84 -5.14 20.04
N LEU A 234 -1.90 -5.27 19.26
CA LEU A 234 -2.88 -6.34 19.43
C LEU A 234 -2.27 -7.74 19.18
N SER A 235 -1.21 -7.84 18.36
CA SER A 235 -0.47 -9.09 18.18
C SER A 235 0.16 -9.63 19.45
N ASP A 236 0.41 -8.76 20.43
CA ASP A 236 1.01 -9.13 21.71
C ASP A 236 -0.04 -9.62 22.75
N VAL A 237 -1.32 -9.58 22.38
CA VAL A 237 -2.46 -10.03 23.21
C VAL A 237 -3.15 -11.19 22.49
N SER A 238 -3.44 -12.28 23.21
CA SER A 238 -4.22 -13.37 22.63
C SER A 238 -5.70 -12.98 22.45
N GLU A 239 -6.32 -13.49 21.39
CA GLU A 239 -7.78 -13.29 21.16
C GLU A 239 -8.61 -13.70 22.36
N ALA A 240 -8.28 -14.83 23.01
CA ALA A 240 -8.95 -15.32 24.22
C ALA A 240 -8.84 -14.34 25.41
N GLU A 241 -7.71 -13.68 25.59
CA GLU A 241 -7.53 -12.65 26.61
C GLU A 241 -8.34 -11.40 26.30
N PHE A 242 -8.31 -10.94 25.04
CA PHE A 242 -9.14 -9.82 24.60
C PHE A 242 -10.63 -10.11 24.80
N GLU A 243 -11.14 -11.28 24.38
CA GLU A 243 -12.52 -11.69 24.56
C GLU A 243 -12.93 -11.73 26.02
N ALA A 244 -12.08 -12.30 26.89
CA ALA A 244 -12.34 -12.35 28.33
C ALA A 244 -12.49 -10.95 28.97
N ARG A 245 -11.81 -9.95 28.40
CA ARG A 245 -11.81 -8.56 28.89
C ARG A 245 -12.61 -7.59 28.01
N LEU A 246 -13.36 -8.09 27.02
CA LEU A 246 -14.12 -7.26 26.07
C LEU A 246 -15.08 -6.28 26.77
N SER A 247 -15.75 -6.71 27.84
CA SER A 247 -16.64 -5.82 28.59
C SER A 247 -15.88 -4.68 29.30
N GLU A 248 -14.65 -4.93 29.77
CA GLU A 248 -13.81 -3.91 30.38
C GLU A 248 -13.35 -2.90 29.33
N VAL A 249 -12.90 -3.38 28.16
CA VAL A 249 -12.49 -2.54 27.02
C VAL A 249 -13.64 -1.63 26.59
N ARG A 250 -14.85 -2.19 26.39
CA ARG A 250 -16.03 -1.42 25.99
C ARG A 250 -16.40 -0.35 27.01
N ASN A 251 -16.33 -0.68 28.29
CA ASN A 251 -16.64 0.29 29.36
C ASN A 251 -15.62 1.42 29.47
N ALA A 252 -14.35 1.13 29.18
CA ALA A 252 -13.26 2.11 29.29
C ALA A 252 -13.08 2.95 28.02
N LEU A 253 -13.13 2.34 26.84
CA LEU A 253 -12.77 2.96 25.56
C LEU A 253 -13.97 3.17 24.62
N GLY A 254 -15.09 2.49 24.89
CA GLY A 254 -16.28 2.54 24.03
C GLY A 254 -16.39 1.36 23.06
N ASP A 255 -17.49 1.35 22.31
CA ASP A 255 -17.79 0.22 21.41
C ASP A 255 -16.93 0.23 20.13
N LEU A 256 -16.61 1.40 19.58
CA LEU A 256 -15.89 1.47 18.30
C LEU A 256 -14.45 0.96 18.40
N PRO A 257 -13.61 1.33 19.40
CA PRO A 257 -12.29 0.71 19.59
C PRO A 257 -12.37 -0.80 19.79
N ALA A 258 -13.38 -1.29 20.55
CA ALA A 258 -13.59 -2.71 20.76
C ALA A 258 -13.97 -3.45 19.46
N LEU A 259 -14.79 -2.85 18.60
CA LEU A 259 -15.15 -3.40 17.28
C LEU A 259 -13.94 -3.45 16.35
N ARG A 260 -13.07 -2.42 16.38
CA ARG A 260 -11.84 -2.39 15.58
C ARG A 260 -10.84 -3.47 16.01
N ALA A 261 -10.75 -3.73 17.32
CA ALA A 261 -9.95 -4.85 17.82
C ALA A 261 -10.57 -6.23 17.44
N LEU A 262 -11.89 -6.38 17.50
CA LEU A 262 -12.58 -7.58 16.99
C LEU A 262 -12.30 -7.80 15.51
N HIS A 263 -12.30 -6.71 14.70
CA HIS A 263 -11.91 -6.80 13.30
C HIS A 263 -10.50 -7.35 13.14
N TYR A 264 -9.54 -6.86 13.93
CA TYR A 264 -8.15 -7.30 13.86
C TYR A 264 -8.02 -8.81 14.03
N TYR A 265 -8.58 -9.40 15.10
CA TYR A 265 -8.49 -10.85 15.33
C TYR A 265 -9.20 -11.64 14.24
N HIS A 266 -10.40 -11.22 13.84
CA HIS A 266 -11.14 -11.84 12.75
C HIS A 266 -10.38 -11.78 11.41
N GLU A 267 -9.81 -10.62 11.07
CA GLU A 267 -9.04 -10.45 9.83
C GLU A 267 -7.76 -11.28 9.85
N MET A 268 -7.10 -11.44 11.00
CA MET A 268 -5.93 -12.31 11.14
C MET A 268 -6.24 -13.78 10.81
N GLU A 269 -7.41 -14.29 11.20
CA GLU A 269 -7.86 -15.63 10.81
C GLU A 269 -8.14 -15.69 9.32
N LEU A 270 -8.86 -14.69 8.78
CA LEU A 270 -9.14 -14.60 7.35
C LEU A 270 -7.88 -14.52 6.49
N VAL A 271 -6.84 -13.84 6.93
CA VAL A 271 -5.54 -13.78 6.22
C VAL A 271 -4.93 -15.17 6.11
N ARG A 272 -4.88 -15.94 7.21
CA ARG A 272 -4.34 -17.31 7.20
C ARG A 272 -5.15 -18.24 6.29
N GLU A 273 -6.48 -18.16 6.36
CA GLU A 273 -7.36 -18.96 5.50
C GLU A 273 -7.18 -18.60 4.01
N ARG A 274 -7.03 -17.30 3.67
CA ARG A 274 -6.77 -16.82 2.31
C ARG A 274 -5.41 -17.25 1.79
N GLU A 275 -4.36 -17.13 2.61
CA GLU A 275 -3.03 -17.60 2.27
C GLU A 275 -3.06 -19.11 1.94
N ALA A 276 -3.71 -19.89 2.78
CA ALA A 276 -3.88 -21.31 2.55
C ALA A 276 -4.73 -21.61 1.30
N ALA A 277 -5.76 -20.82 0.99
CA ALA A 277 -6.56 -20.97 -0.21
C ALA A 277 -5.74 -20.68 -1.48
N LEU A 278 -4.98 -19.58 -1.50
CA LEU A 278 -4.09 -19.24 -2.63
C LEU A 278 -3.02 -20.33 -2.84
N THR A 279 -2.37 -20.77 -1.76
CA THR A 279 -1.33 -21.81 -1.83
C THR A 279 -1.87 -23.14 -2.39
N ARG A 280 -3.15 -23.47 -2.16
CA ARG A 280 -3.81 -24.67 -2.73
C ARG A 280 -4.41 -24.44 -4.11
N GLY A 281 -4.39 -23.23 -4.64
CA GLY A 281 -5.08 -22.87 -5.88
C GLY A 281 -6.61 -22.83 -5.76
N ASP A 282 -7.14 -22.67 -4.55
CA ASP A 282 -8.59 -22.65 -4.27
C ASP A 282 -9.14 -21.22 -4.34
N LEU A 283 -9.34 -20.74 -5.58
CA LEU A 283 -9.86 -19.40 -5.82
C LEU A 283 -11.26 -19.19 -5.22
N LEU A 284 -12.14 -20.17 -5.28
CA LEU A 284 -13.51 -20.02 -4.76
C LEU A 284 -13.51 -19.78 -3.25
N ALA A 285 -12.68 -20.51 -2.50
CA ALA A 285 -12.47 -20.26 -1.07
C ALA A 285 -11.91 -18.85 -0.84
N PHE A 286 -10.91 -18.41 -1.61
CA PHE A 286 -10.35 -17.07 -1.51
C PHE A 286 -11.41 -15.98 -1.73
N LEU A 287 -12.27 -16.13 -2.74
CA LEU A 287 -13.36 -15.17 -3.04
C LEU A 287 -14.38 -15.10 -1.90
N GLU A 288 -14.77 -16.23 -1.33
CA GLU A 288 -15.68 -16.26 -0.19
C GLU A 288 -15.07 -15.57 1.05
N LEU A 289 -13.80 -15.85 1.33
CA LEU A 289 -13.05 -15.19 2.41
C LEU A 289 -12.88 -13.68 2.16
N THR A 290 -12.77 -13.27 0.89
CA THR A 290 -12.75 -11.85 0.49
C THR A 290 -14.06 -11.15 0.83
N ARG A 291 -15.21 -11.78 0.58
CA ARG A 291 -16.53 -11.23 0.97
C ARG A 291 -16.65 -11.12 2.49
N ARG A 292 -16.17 -12.13 3.25
CA ARG A 292 -16.18 -12.10 4.72
C ARG A 292 -15.31 -10.97 5.27
N SER A 293 -14.12 -10.73 4.70
CA SER A 293 -13.26 -9.61 5.04
C SER A 293 -13.93 -8.27 4.73
N GLY A 294 -14.57 -8.14 3.55
CA GLY A 294 -15.34 -6.94 3.20
C GLY A 294 -16.48 -6.67 4.21
N ALA A 295 -17.17 -7.70 4.64
CA ALA A 295 -18.21 -7.58 5.67
C ALA A 295 -17.61 -7.15 7.02
N SER A 296 -16.47 -7.71 7.43
CA SER A 296 -15.76 -7.33 8.65
C SER A 296 -15.28 -5.87 8.60
N SER A 297 -14.74 -5.44 7.46
CA SER A 297 -14.34 -4.04 7.24
C SER A 297 -15.54 -3.08 7.37
N ALA A 298 -16.68 -3.43 6.81
CA ALA A 298 -17.89 -2.59 6.87
C ALA A 298 -18.54 -2.57 8.26
N GLN A 299 -18.60 -3.70 8.95
CA GLN A 299 -19.37 -3.86 10.19
C GLN A 299 -18.55 -3.57 11.45
N TYR A 300 -17.29 -4.00 11.48
CA TYR A 300 -16.44 -3.93 12.68
C TYR A 300 -15.41 -2.81 12.58
N LEU A 301 -14.60 -2.79 11.52
CA LEU A 301 -13.61 -1.74 11.31
C LEU A 301 -14.26 -0.39 11.03
N GLN A 302 -15.37 -0.40 10.28
CA GLN A 302 -16.16 0.77 9.87
C GLN A 302 -15.34 1.79 9.06
N ASN A 303 -14.49 1.29 8.15
CA ASN A 303 -13.69 2.11 7.26
C ASN A 303 -14.30 2.25 5.83
N VAL A 304 -15.49 1.69 5.59
CA VAL A 304 -16.21 1.87 4.33
C VAL A 304 -17.08 3.12 4.35
N SER A 305 -17.61 3.47 5.51
CA SER A 305 -18.48 4.64 5.71
C SER A 305 -17.70 5.82 6.28
N THR A 306 -18.01 7.03 5.82
CA THR A 306 -17.49 8.27 6.40
C THR A 306 -18.42 8.81 7.48
N SER A 307 -17.95 9.73 8.32
CA SER A 307 -18.76 10.44 9.31
C SER A 307 -19.79 11.37 8.65
N ASP A 308 -19.51 11.87 7.45
CA ASP A 308 -20.48 12.66 6.66
C ASP A 308 -21.49 11.71 6.00
N ARG A 309 -22.67 11.61 6.59
CA ARG A 309 -23.76 10.79 6.07
C ARG A 309 -24.28 11.20 4.69
N SER A 310 -23.97 12.38 4.23
CA SER A 310 -24.35 12.87 2.90
C SER A 310 -23.34 12.49 1.81
N ALA A 311 -22.11 12.08 2.20
CA ALA A 311 -21.03 11.72 1.31
C ALA A 311 -20.49 10.33 1.66
N GLN A 312 -20.92 9.31 0.94
CA GLN A 312 -20.55 7.89 1.17
C GLN A 312 -19.96 7.26 -0.11
N PRO A 313 -18.85 7.81 -0.66
CA PRO A 313 -18.36 7.40 -1.98
C PRO A 313 -17.94 5.93 -2.04
N ALA A 314 -17.21 5.43 -1.05
CA ALA A 314 -16.78 4.05 -1.01
C ALA A 314 -17.95 3.08 -0.86
N MET A 315 -18.96 3.41 -0.04
CA MET A 315 -20.16 2.60 0.13
C MET A 315 -20.97 2.52 -1.16
N VAL A 316 -21.10 3.64 -1.90
CA VAL A 316 -21.78 3.67 -3.20
C VAL A 316 -21.02 2.82 -4.21
N ALA A 317 -19.72 3.00 -4.33
CA ALA A 317 -18.89 2.22 -5.24
C ALA A 317 -18.95 0.72 -4.92
N LEU A 318 -18.87 0.33 -3.65
CA LEU A 318 -18.98 -1.06 -3.20
C LEU A 318 -20.35 -1.66 -3.55
N ALA A 319 -21.45 -0.94 -3.27
CA ALA A 319 -22.79 -1.41 -3.60
C ALA A 319 -22.99 -1.59 -5.11
N LEU A 320 -22.46 -0.68 -5.94
CA LEU A 320 -22.49 -0.81 -7.39
C LEU A 320 -21.67 -2.00 -7.87
N ALA A 321 -20.49 -2.21 -7.29
CA ALA A 321 -19.60 -3.32 -7.60
C ALA A 321 -20.25 -4.66 -7.25
N ASP A 322 -20.80 -4.82 -6.06
CA ASP A 322 -21.52 -6.05 -5.64
C ASP A 322 -22.70 -6.37 -6.56
N CYS A 323 -23.51 -5.35 -6.89
CA CYS A 323 -24.64 -5.52 -7.82
C CYS A 323 -24.17 -5.86 -9.25
N ALA A 324 -23.00 -5.42 -9.66
CA ALA A 324 -22.46 -5.69 -11.00
C ALA A 324 -21.75 -7.04 -11.08
N ALA A 325 -21.00 -7.42 -10.04
CA ALA A 325 -20.26 -8.67 -9.95
C ALA A 325 -21.16 -9.92 -9.71
N GLY A 326 -22.31 -9.71 -9.10
CA GLY A 326 -23.26 -10.78 -8.78
C GLY A 326 -22.69 -11.81 -7.79
N SER A 327 -23.24 -13.03 -7.82
CA SER A 327 -22.84 -14.08 -6.86
C SER A 327 -21.49 -14.70 -7.15
N GLU A 328 -20.97 -14.59 -8.36
CA GLU A 328 -19.69 -15.17 -8.76
C GLU A 328 -18.53 -14.26 -8.41
N GLY A 329 -18.70 -12.91 -8.43
CA GLY A 329 -17.66 -11.96 -8.04
C GLY A 329 -17.53 -11.78 -6.54
N ALA A 330 -16.44 -11.14 -6.11
CA ALA A 330 -16.20 -10.73 -4.73
C ALA A 330 -15.65 -9.31 -4.69
N CYS A 331 -16.26 -8.45 -3.87
CA CYS A 331 -15.88 -7.05 -3.74
C CYS A 331 -15.59 -6.72 -2.28
N ARG A 332 -14.65 -5.78 -2.06
CA ARG A 332 -14.36 -5.23 -0.74
C ARG A 332 -13.75 -3.83 -0.85
N ILE A 333 -13.74 -3.11 0.26
CA ILE A 333 -12.93 -1.92 0.36
C ILE A 333 -11.45 -2.29 0.24
N HIS A 334 -10.65 -1.42 -0.40
CA HIS A 334 -9.21 -1.60 -0.59
C HIS A 334 -8.43 -0.58 0.23
N GLY A 335 -7.36 -1.04 0.89
CA GLY A 335 -6.49 -0.18 1.68
C GLY A 335 -7.20 0.53 2.84
N GLY A 336 -6.87 1.79 3.07
CA GLY A 336 -7.33 2.55 4.23
C GLY A 336 -8.83 2.80 4.35
N GLY A 337 -9.56 2.75 3.26
CA GLY A 337 -11.01 3.02 3.26
C GLY A 337 -11.38 4.50 3.15
N PHE A 338 -12.54 4.88 3.70
CA PHE A 338 -13.09 6.24 3.81
C PHE A 338 -13.22 7.03 2.50
N GLY A 339 -13.45 6.37 1.40
CA GLY A 339 -13.61 7.02 0.11
C GLY A 339 -12.55 6.65 -0.92
N GLY A 340 -11.61 5.77 -0.54
CA GLY A 340 -10.57 5.29 -1.43
C GLY A 340 -11.05 4.41 -2.57
N THR A 341 -10.39 3.31 -2.73
CA THR A 341 -10.59 2.36 -3.83
C THR A 341 -11.41 1.15 -3.36
N VAL A 342 -12.24 0.61 -4.24
CA VAL A 342 -12.91 -0.68 -4.07
C VAL A 342 -12.19 -1.71 -4.94
N GLN A 343 -11.91 -2.88 -4.36
CA GLN A 343 -11.34 -4.03 -5.05
C GLN A 343 -12.44 -5.01 -5.43
N ALA A 344 -12.41 -5.50 -6.65
CA ALA A 344 -13.34 -6.50 -7.16
C ALA A 344 -12.60 -7.61 -7.92
N PHE A 345 -13.01 -8.83 -7.66
CA PHE A 345 -12.64 -10.01 -8.45
C PHE A 345 -13.87 -10.45 -9.24
N VAL A 346 -13.78 -10.48 -10.55
CA VAL A 346 -14.89 -10.80 -11.43
C VAL A 346 -14.48 -11.84 -12.47
N PRO A 347 -15.38 -12.74 -12.92
CA PRO A 347 -15.06 -13.64 -14.03
C PRO A 347 -14.63 -12.84 -15.27
N VAL A 348 -13.60 -13.32 -15.97
CA VAL A 348 -13.00 -12.62 -17.13
C VAL A 348 -14.04 -12.39 -18.24
N ASP A 349 -14.96 -13.32 -18.46
CA ASP A 349 -15.98 -13.24 -19.50
C ASP A 349 -17.03 -12.12 -19.28
N VAL A 350 -17.17 -11.62 -18.05
CA VAL A 350 -18.07 -10.50 -17.70
C VAL A 350 -17.31 -9.21 -17.36
N CYS A 351 -15.98 -9.23 -17.32
CA CYS A 351 -15.14 -8.11 -16.87
C CYS A 351 -15.42 -6.82 -17.67
N ASP A 352 -15.44 -6.88 -19.00
CA ASP A 352 -15.74 -5.72 -19.84
C ASP A 352 -17.13 -5.10 -19.56
N ALA A 353 -18.13 -5.95 -19.30
CA ALA A 353 -19.47 -5.49 -18.97
C ALA A 353 -19.51 -4.87 -17.57
N PHE A 354 -18.75 -5.45 -16.62
CA PHE A 354 -18.58 -4.93 -15.28
C PHE A 354 -17.95 -3.53 -15.32
N VAL A 355 -16.80 -3.37 -16.00
CA VAL A 355 -16.10 -2.08 -16.14
C VAL A 355 -17.04 -1.02 -16.72
N ARG A 356 -17.67 -1.28 -17.86
CA ARG A 356 -18.62 -0.34 -18.48
C ARG A 356 -19.77 0.03 -17.56
N ARG A 357 -20.28 -0.90 -16.76
CA ARG A 357 -21.38 -0.63 -15.83
C ARG A 357 -20.96 0.29 -14.69
N ILE A 358 -19.76 0.11 -14.16
CA ILE A 358 -19.22 0.97 -13.10
C ILE A 358 -18.92 2.36 -13.67
N ASP A 359 -18.22 2.45 -14.80
CA ASP A 359 -17.86 3.71 -15.44
C ASP A 359 -19.10 4.54 -15.80
N ALA A 360 -20.17 3.91 -16.23
CA ALA A 360 -21.44 4.60 -16.54
C ALA A 360 -22.06 5.30 -15.31
N GLN A 361 -21.72 4.91 -14.09
CA GLN A 361 -22.27 5.47 -12.85
C GLN A 361 -21.28 6.38 -12.11
N LEU A 362 -19.99 6.04 -12.12
CA LEU A 362 -18.96 6.76 -11.38
C LEU A 362 -18.11 7.71 -12.27
N GLY A 363 -18.15 7.52 -13.58
CA GLY A 363 -17.35 8.28 -14.55
C GLY A 363 -16.43 7.37 -15.35
N GLU A 364 -16.08 7.80 -16.56
CA GLU A 364 -15.17 7.05 -17.45
C GLU A 364 -13.81 6.87 -16.81
N GLY A 365 -13.31 5.61 -16.79
CA GLY A 365 -12.02 5.23 -16.22
C GLY A 365 -12.00 5.08 -14.71
N SER A 366 -13.16 5.15 -14.03
CA SER A 366 -13.27 4.85 -12.60
C SER A 366 -12.92 3.40 -12.28
N CYS A 367 -13.26 2.46 -13.16
CA CYS A 367 -12.97 1.03 -13.00
C CYS A 367 -11.89 0.61 -13.98
N ARG A 368 -10.84 -0.02 -13.47
CA ARG A 368 -9.74 -0.54 -14.30
C ARG A 368 -9.40 -1.97 -13.92
N GLU A 369 -9.19 -2.80 -14.94
CA GLU A 369 -8.60 -4.12 -14.78
C GLU A 369 -7.09 -4.00 -14.61
N TYR A 370 -6.53 -4.80 -13.71
CA TYR A 370 -5.09 -4.90 -13.47
C TYR A 370 -4.65 -6.35 -13.48
N ARG A 371 -3.39 -6.56 -13.90
CA ARG A 371 -2.72 -7.86 -13.81
C ARG A 371 -1.66 -7.81 -12.72
N ILE A 372 -1.47 -8.93 -12.05
CA ILE A 372 -0.37 -9.09 -11.11
C ILE A 372 0.92 -9.29 -11.92
N THR A 373 1.93 -8.46 -11.63
CA THR A 373 3.27 -8.62 -12.20
C THR A 373 4.17 -9.37 -11.22
N PRO A 374 5.00 -10.32 -11.67
CA PRO A 374 5.90 -11.05 -10.79
C PRO A 374 7.10 -10.20 -10.34
N GLN A 375 7.38 -9.07 -11.00
CA GLN A 375 8.53 -8.25 -10.72
C GLN A 375 8.22 -7.20 -9.65
N GLY A 376 9.15 -7.06 -8.68
CA GLY A 376 9.20 -5.92 -7.78
C GLY A 376 9.98 -4.75 -8.38
N ALA A 377 10.43 -3.82 -7.53
CA ALA A 377 11.25 -2.69 -7.97
C ALA A 377 12.65 -3.15 -8.42
N TYR A 378 13.11 -2.63 -9.57
CA TYR A 378 14.42 -2.97 -10.15
C TYR A 378 15.02 -1.79 -10.92
N ALA A 379 16.31 -1.91 -11.29
CA ALA A 379 17.00 -1.01 -12.21
C ALA A 379 17.88 -1.80 -13.19
N GLU A 380 18.11 -1.24 -14.40
CA GLU A 380 18.93 -1.79 -15.48
C GLU A 380 19.68 -0.69 -16.27
#